data_b254fb28fc99b2981a090a2b245e7b74
#
_entry.id   b254fb28fc99b2981a090a2b245e7b74
#
_cell.length_a   1.000
_cell.length_b   1.000
_cell.length_c   1.000
_cell.angle_alpha   90.00
_cell.angle_beta   90.00
_cell.angle_gamma   90.00
#
_symmetry.space_group_name_H-M   'P 1'
#
loop_
_entity.id
_entity.type
_entity.pdbx_description
1 polymer ?
#
loop_
_entity_poly.entity_id
_entity_poly.type
_entity_poly.pdbx_seq_one_letter_code
_entity_poly.pdbx_strand_id
1 'polypeptide(L)'
;VRWARPGYALVLALLVVGPLLAPGYLLLRDAVSTPRSYLSDGALGLTSAPRATPQDFAVALASHLVDGGIVVKALLVAGLWLAGWGAARLVSTALPCAGAAGEFVAITLAIWNPYVAERLLQGHWSLLVGYGCLPWVATAMLRLRTASDNGWFALAFWVALAGLTPTGLLLAAAVALVCAAAPVEAAAGSRPRWQCAAAALGAALVAALPWLTASVVGSSLQAHAAGIALGVTAFAPRAEPGLGTLASLASLGGIWNGEAVPGARTTLFAVCSAVVLLGVVAAGLPAVLRRRAVVPLLALAAVSVLVPAALATGPGMHALRAVVDAAPAFGVLRDGQKWVALAMPGYTLAAAGAVVTLRRWLRPFAAAAVCCLALLLALPDLAWGVWGKVAPVRYPPGWAAVAAAINADPRPVAVLPAGTMRRFSWSGPAPVLDPLPRWVRADVLTTGDLAVSGVTVPGEGDRARAVQDLLLAGPDPAALAPAGVGWLVVESDSAGDMGASARTLDALRPVYRDGEFALYRLGGETPGAPPARRRATVVAHLAWLVLLIVGAAGMTVGWVRRLARRRR
;
A
#
# COMPACT_ATOMS: atom_id res chain seq x y z
N VAL A 1 12.74 4.32 30.29
CA VAL A 1 13.53 3.80 29.14
C VAL A 1 12.72 2.82 28.26
N ARG A 2 11.80 2.03 28.82
CA ARG A 2 11.06 0.97 28.08
C ARG A 2 10.11 1.53 27.01
N TRP A 3 9.55 2.70 27.22
CA TRP A 3 8.62 3.41 26.34
C TRP A 3 9.29 4.40 25.36
N ALA A 4 10.59 4.68 25.53
CA ALA A 4 11.28 5.66 24.70
C ALA A 4 11.31 5.28 23.22
N ARG A 5 11.47 3.99 22.89
CA ARG A 5 11.53 3.49 21.51
C ARG A 5 10.18 3.58 20.79
N PRO A 6 9.09 2.96 21.32
CA PRO A 6 7.78 3.12 20.69
C PRO A 6 7.31 4.59 20.72
N GLY A 7 7.65 5.36 21.75
CA GLY A 7 7.37 6.79 21.81
C GLY A 7 8.08 7.59 20.70
N TYR A 8 9.37 7.35 20.49
CA TYR A 8 10.14 7.99 19.41
C TYR A 8 9.60 7.62 18.03
N ALA A 9 9.29 6.34 17.80
CA ALA A 9 8.68 5.89 16.56
C ALA A 9 7.31 6.58 16.32
N LEU A 10 6.49 6.76 17.38
CA LEU A 10 5.22 7.46 17.27
C LEU A 10 5.43 8.95 16.95
N VAL A 11 6.37 9.61 17.62
CA VAL A 11 6.70 11.02 17.33
C VAL A 11 7.12 11.20 15.88
N LEU A 12 7.99 10.34 15.34
CA LEU A 12 8.37 10.42 13.93
C LEU A 12 7.19 10.15 12.99
N ALA A 13 6.37 9.14 13.28
CA ALA A 13 5.18 8.85 12.47
C ALA A 13 4.21 10.05 12.46
N LEU A 14 3.98 10.66 13.62
CA LEU A 14 3.14 11.85 13.73
C LEU A 14 3.78 13.08 13.07
N LEU A 15 5.09 13.23 13.11
CA LEU A 15 5.79 14.29 12.39
C LEU A 15 5.62 14.16 10.88
N VAL A 16 5.64 12.93 10.35
CA VAL A 16 5.42 12.66 8.93
C VAL A 16 3.98 12.96 8.51
N VAL A 17 2.99 12.46 9.24
CA VAL A 17 1.57 12.56 8.83
C VAL A 17 0.75 13.56 9.65
N GLY A 18 1.41 14.46 10.38
CA GLY A 18 0.78 15.42 11.29
C GLY A 18 -0.43 16.18 10.73
N PRO A 19 -0.39 16.73 9.51
CA PRO A 19 -1.54 17.42 8.92
C PRO A 19 -2.80 16.57 8.86
N LEU A 20 -2.68 15.24 8.67
CA LEU A 20 -3.83 14.32 8.61
C LEU A 20 -4.57 14.18 9.95
N LEU A 21 -3.99 14.62 11.07
CA LEU A 21 -4.69 14.64 12.36
C LEU A 21 -5.81 15.69 12.40
N ALA A 22 -5.77 16.68 11.52
CA ALA A 22 -6.86 17.64 11.36
C ALA A 22 -8.13 16.97 10.79
N PRO A 23 -9.33 17.53 11.08
CA PRO A 23 -10.59 17.05 10.53
C PRO A 23 -10.59 17.04 9.00
N GLY A 24 -11.23 16.01 8.41
CA GLY A 24 -11.30 15.80 6.96
C GLY A 24 -10.82 14.40 6.56
N TYR A 25 -10.65 14.18 5.28
CA TYR A 25 -10.44 12.88 4.65
C TYR A 25 -9.11 12.84 3.90
N LEU A 26 -8.47 11.67 3.88
CA LEU A 26 -7.32 11.45 2.99
C LEU A 26 -7.86 11.15 1.59
N LEU A 27 -7.61 12.09 0.67
CA LEU A 27 -7.95 11.97 -0.75
C LEU A 27 -6.75 12.48 -1.56
N LEU A 28 -5.96 11.56 -2.09
CA LEU A 28 -4.74 11.88 -2.83
C LEU A 28 -4.37 10.71 -3.72
N ARG A 29 -4.40 10.87 -5.02
CA ARG A 29 -4.12 9.82 -6.02
C ARG A 29 -4.88 8.52 -5.70
N ASP A 30 -4.17 7.45 -5.34
CA ASP A 30 -4.78 6.14 -5.05
C ASP A 30 -5.42 6.07 -3.66
N ALA A 31 -5.13 7.02 -2.77
CA ALA A 31 -5.76 7.09 -1.46
C ALA A 31 -7.15 7.73 -1.56
N VAL A 32 -8.14 6.97 -1.16
CA VAL A 32 -9.52 7.48 -1.00
C VAL A 32 -10.03 7.02 0.36
N SER A 33 -10.47 7.97 1.18
CA SER A 33 -11.24 7.69 2.39
C SER A 33 -12.55 8.48 2.36
N THR A 34 -13.62 7.86 2.80
CA THR A 34 -14.98 8.42 2.82
C THR A 34 -15.56 8.30 4.23
N PRO A 35 -16.57 9.07 4.61
CA PRO A 35 -17.19 8.95 5.93
C PRO A 35 -17.66 7.53 6.22
N ARG A 36 -18.26 6.90 5.22
CA ARG A 36 -18.77 5.54 5.25
C ARG A 36 -18.37 4.82 3.97
N SER A 37 -17.74 3.65 4.10
CA SER A 37 -17.50 2.76 2.98
C SER A 37 -18.48 1.59 3.01
N TYR A 38 -18.99 1.22 1.84
CA TYR A 38 -19.97 0.15 1.70
C TYR A 38 -19.36 -1.11 1.08
N LEU A 39 -19.93 -2.26 1.42
CA LEU A 39 -19.53 -3.55 0.90
C LEU A 39 -20.30 -3.83 -0.40
N SER A 40 -19.84 -3.19 -1.47
CA SER A 40 -20.34 -3.45 -2.84
C SER A 40 -19.65 -4.67 -3.46
N ASP A 41 -20.12 -5.10 -4.62
CA ASP A 41 -19.43 -6.14 -5.41
C ASP A 41 -18.04 -5.68 -5.86
N GLY A 42 -17.86 -4.36 -6.09
CA GLY A 42 -16.54 -3.74 -6.31
C GLY A 42 -15.61 -3.85 -5.11
N ALA A 43 -16.10 -3.61 -3.87
CA ALA A 43 -15.33 -3.78 -2.64
C ALA A 43 -14.93 -5.24 -2.38
N LEU A 44 -15.70 -6.19 -2.91
CA LEU A 44 -15.36 -7.62 -2.86
C LEU A 44 -14.44 -8.07 -4.00
N GLY A 45 -14.15 -7.18 -4.97
CA GLY A 45 -13.32 -7.50 -6.13
C GLY A 45 -14.02 -8.35 -7.20
N LEU A 46 -15.37 -8.32 -7.27
CA LEU A 46 -16.16 -9.14 -8.20
C LEU A 46 -16.43 -8.42 -9.53
N THR A 47 -16.45 -7.10 -9.56
CA THR A 47 -16.81 -6.26 -10.72
C THR A 47 -15.63 -5.52 -11.33
N SER A 48 -14.49 -5.44 -10.61
CA SER A 48 -13.25 -4.80 -11.04
C SER A 48 -12.05 -5.63 -10.65
N ALA A 49 -10.86 -5.27 -11.12
CA ALA A 49 -9.62 -5.91 -10.67
C ALA A 49 -9.50 -5.86 -9.13
N PRO A 50 -9.09 -6.96 -8.46
CA PRO A 50 -9.08 -7.07 -7.00
C PRO A 50 -7.93 -6.28 -6.36
N ARG A 51 -7.73 -5.02 -6.74
CA ARG A 51 -6.62 -4.16 -6.29
C ARG A 51 -6.76 -3.73 -4.85
N ALA A 52 -7.98 -3.40 -4.46
CA ALA A 52 -8.32 -2.90 -3.13
C ALA A 52 -8.77 -4.01 -2.15
N THR A 53 -8.58 -5.28 -2.51
CA THR A 53 -9.02 -6.45 -1.75
C THR A 53 -7.85 -7.03 -0.93
N PRO A 54 -8.04 -7.27 0.38
CA PRO A 54 -9.22 -7.09 1.23
C PRO A 54 -9.33 -5.69 1.90
N GLN A 55 -8.55 -4.70 1.49
CA GLN A 55 -8.50 -3.36 2.07
C GLN A 55 -9.90 -2.74 2.19
N ASP A 56 -10.66 -2.70 1.08
CA ASP A 56 -11.98 -2.05 1.05
C ASP A 56 -12.99 -2.81 1.93
N PHE A 57 -12.87 -4.15 2.03
CA PHE A 57 -13.65 -4.95 2.97
C PHE A 57 -13.35 -4.55 4.43
N ALA A 58 -12.08 -4.42 4.81
CA ALA A 58 -11.67 -4.04 6.16
C ALA A 58 -12.19 -2.64 6.53
N VAL A 59 -12.04 -1.67 5.62
CA VAL A 59 -12.53 -0.30 5.83
C VAL A 59 -14.06 -0.28 5.87
N ALA A 60 -14.76 -1.04 5.01
CA ALA A 60 -16.22 -1.14 5.03
C ALA A 60 -16.73 -1.68 6.35
N LEU A 61 -16.12 -2.73 6.92
CA LEU A 61 -16.46 -3.23 8.24
C LEU A 61 -16.21 -2.20 9.34
N ALA A 62 -15.00 -1.64 9.41
CA ALA A 62 -14.62 -0.70 10.46
C ALA A 62 -15.44 0.59 10.40
N SER A 63 -15.81 1.05 9.20
CA SER A 63 -16.59 2.27 9.02
C SER A 63 -18.08 2.12 9.42
N HIS A 64 -18.52 0.94 9.85
CA HIS A 64 -19.80 0.75 10.55
C HIS A 64 -19.78 1.36 11.96
N LEU A 65 -18.62 1.39 12.61
CA LEU A 65 -18.47 1.79 14.00
C LEU A 65 -17.82 3.16 14.15
N VAL A 66 -16.90 3.50 13.24
CA VAL A 66 -16.07 4.72 13.29
C VAL A 66 -15.99 5.31 11.89
N ASP A 67 -15.98 6.64 11.76
CA ASP A 67 -15.78 7.32 10.47
C ASP A 67 -14.62 6.74 9.68
N GLY A 68 -14.86 6.42 8.39
CA GLY A 68 -13.89 5.73 7.55
C GLY A 68 -12.60 6.53 7.31
N GLY A 69 -12.67 7.86 7.34
CA GLY A 69 -11.48 8.71 7.29
C GLY A 69 -10.61 8.56 8.53
N ILE A 70 -11.21 8.43 9.71
CA ILE A 70 -10.49 8.15 10.97
C ILE A 70 -9.84 6.77 10.89
N VAL A 71 -10.55 5.75 10.39
CA VAL A 71 -10.00 4.40 10.22
C VAL A 71 -8.75 4.40 9.33
N VAL A 72 -8.83 5.02 8.16
CA VAL A 72 -7.69 5.06 7.21
C VAL A 72 -6.50 5.82 7.79
N LYS A 73 -6.74 6.98 8.42
CA LYS A 73 -5.67 7.76 9.08
C LYS A 73 -5.03 6.99 10.24
N ALA A 74 -5.83 6.32 11.07
CA ALA A 74 -5.33 5.53 12.18
C ALA A 74 -4.47 4.35 11.71
N LEU A 75 -4.90 3.66 10.64
CA LEU A 75 -4.11 2.58 10.02
C LEU A 75 -2.81 3.09 9.43
N LEU A 76 -2.81 4.26 8.78
CA LEU A 76 -1.59 4.87 8.24
C LEU A 76 -0.60 5.25 9.34
N VAL A 77 -1.06 5.94 10.40
CA VAL A 77 -0.22 6.26 11.57
C VAL A 77 0.33 4.99 12.20
N ALA A 78 -0.52 3.97 12.39
CA ALA A 78 -0.12 2.68 12.94
C ALA A 78 0.93 2.00 12.04
N GLY A 79 0.77 2.02 10.72
CA GLY A 79 1.72 1.44 9.77
C GLY A 79 3.12 2.02 9.90
N LEU A 80 3.24 3.35 9.93
CA LEU A 80 4.52 4.03 10.12
C LEU A 80 5.11 3.80 11.52
N TRP A 81 4.29 3.87 12.56
CA TRP A 81 4.70 3.56 13.93
C TRP A 81 5.24 2.13 14.06
N LEU A 82 4.53 1.16 13.47
CA LEU A 82 4.92 -0.23 13.45
C LEU A 82 6.23 -0.44 12.68
N ALA A 83 6.47 0.28 11.58
CA ALA A 83 7.73 0.22 10.85
C ALA A 83 8.92 0.56 11.76
N GLY A 84 8.84 1.70 12.47
CA GLY A 84 9.91 2.14 13.37
C GLY A 84 10.05 1.26 14.60
N TRP A 85 8.96 1.00 15.32
CA TRP A 85 9.01 0.16 16.52
C TRP A 85 9.43 -1.28 16.18
N GLY A 86 8.95 -1.81 15.06
CA GLY A 86 9.34 -3.13 14.55
C GLY A 86 10.83 -3.19 14.21
N ALA A 87 11.39 -2.15 13.58
CA ALA A 87 12.82 -2.07 13.29
C ALA A 87 13.66 -2.14 14.57
N ALA A 88 13.27 -1.41 15.64
CA ALA A 88 13.93 -1.53 16.95
C ALA A 88 13.85 -2.95 17.52
N ARG A 89 12.69 -3.62 17.38
CA ARG A 89 12.50 -5.01 17.83
C ARG A 89 13.34 -6.00 17.02
N LEU A 90 13.47 -5.77 15.73
CA LEU A 90 14.32 -6.58 14.86
C LEU A 90 15.81 -6.41 15.25
N VAL A 91 16.26 -5.16 15.46
CA VAL A 91 17.64 -4.89 15.94
C VAL A 91 17.90 -5.56 17.28
N SER A 92 17.00 -5.44 18.26
CA SER A 92 17.17 -6.09 19.56
C SER A 92 17.23 -7.62 19.48
N THR A 93 16.65 -8.22 18.44
CA THR A 93 16.64 -9.67 18.22
C THR A 93 17.86 -10.15 17.42
N ALA A 94 18.19 -9.48 16.31
CA ALA A 94 19.19 -9.93 15.35
C ALA A 94 20.57 -9.29 15.54
N LEU A 95 20.64 -8.08 16.14
CA LEU A 95 21.88 -7.33 16.35
C LEU A 95 21.92 -6.68 17.76
N PRO A 96 21.82 -7.46 18.86
CA PRO A 96 21.73 -6.90 20.22
C PRO A 96 22.94 -6.05 20.62
N CYS A 97 24.12 -6.25 19.98
CA CYS A 97 25.32 -5.44 20.25
C CYS A 97 25.19 -3.96 19.81
N ALA A 98 24.21 -3.60 18.97
CA ALA A 98 23.92 -2.23 18.63
C ALA A 98 23.23 -1.45 19.78
N GLY A 99 22.60 -2.17 20.71
CA GLY A 99 21.94 -1.61 21.88
C GLY A 99 20.86 -0.60 21.55
N ALA A 100 20.43 0.16 22.56
CA ALA A 100 19.40 1.18 22.41
C ALA A 100 19.75 2.27 21.38
N ALA A 101 21.01 2.64 21.30
CA ALA A 101 21.49 3.68 20.37
C ALA A 101 21.26 3.23 18.90
N GLY A 102 21.63 2.01 18.55
CA GLY A 102 21.38 1.46 17.22
C GLY A 102 19.89 1.31 16.90
N GLU A 103 19.06 1.01 17.92
CA GLU A 103 17.61 0.91 17.73
C GLU A 103 16.99 2.26 17.31
N PHE A 104 17.47 3.40 17.85
CA PHE A 104 16.99 4.73 17.41
C PHE A 104 17.35 5.02 15.95
N VAL A 105 18.54 4.65 15.50
CA VAL A 105 18.93 4.80 14.09
C VAL A 105 18.04 3.95 13.18
N ALA A 106 17.77 2.70 13.57
CA ALA A 106 16.88 1.81 12.82
C ALA A 106 15.45 2.36 12.74
N ILE A 107 14.90 2.91 13.85
CA ILE A 107 13.59 3.58 13.87
C ILE A 107 13.56 4.72 12.87
N THR A 108 14.59 5.58 12.90
CA THR A 108 14.67 6.75 12.02
C THR A 108 14.68 6.31 10.57
N LEU A 109 15.55 5.39 10.17
CA LEU A 109 15.63 4.93 8.79
C LEU A 109 14.34 4.23 8.34
N ALA A 110 13.69 3.44 9.19
CA ALA A 110 12.46 2.74 8.84
C ALA A 110 11.29 3.68 8.52
N ILE A 111 11.21 4.83 9.19
CA ILE A 111 10.12 5.81 8.99
C ILE A 111 10.54 6.91 8.01
N TRP A 112 11.79 7.37 8.11
CA TRP A 112 12.29 8.55 7.42
C TRP A 112 13.17 8.17 6.23
N ASN A 113 12.53 7.92 5.10
CA ASN A 113 13.21 7.52 3.86
C ASN A 113 12.35 7.83 2.61
N PRO A 114 12.95 7.87 1.41
CA PRO A 114 12.25 8.18 0.17
C PRO A 114 11.10 7.23 -0.17
N TYR A 115 11.20 5.93 0.16
CA TYR A 115 10.11 4.97 -0.09
C TYR A 115 8.82 5.39 0.62
N VAL A 116 8.93 5.77 1.90
CA VAL A 116 7.77 6.25 2.67
C VAL A 116 7.19 7.52 2.05
N ALA A 117 8.04 8.50 1.69
CA ALA A 117 7.61 9.76 1.08
C ALA A 117 6.85 9.53 -0.25
N GLU A 118 7.42 8.73 -1.14
CA GLU A 118 6.87 8.46 -2.46
C GLU A 118 5.56 7.65 -2.37
N ARG A 119 5.50 6.65 -1.48
CA ARG A 119 4.28 5.87 -1.28
C ARG A 119 3.18 6.65 -0.57
N LEU A 120 3.50 7.60 0.30
CA LEU A 120 2.54 8.56 0.85
C LEU A 120 1.97 9.46 -0.25
N LEU A 121 2.85 10.05 -1.08
CA LEU A 121 2.44 10.92 -2.18
C LEU A 121 1.62 10.18 -3.25
N GLN A 122 1.90 8.90 -3.49
CA GLN A 122 1.09 8.07 -4.39
C GLN A 122 -0.25 7.64 -3.77
N GLY A 123 -0.42 7.80 -2.46
CA GLY A 123 -1.64 7.38 -1.77
C GLY A 123 -1.67 5.91 -1.36
N HIS A 124 -0.54 5.22 -1.34
CA HIS A 124 -0.43 3.79 -1.02
C HIS A 124 -0.43 3.53 0.51
N TRP A 125 -1.39 4.09 1.24
CA TRP A 125 -1.46 4.00 2.69
C TRP A 125 -1.50 2.56 3.22
N SER A 126 -2.24 1.67 2.58
CA SER A 126 -2.35 0.26 2.99
C SER A 126 -1.09 -0.55 2.69
N LEU A 127 -0.37 -0.21 1.62
CA LEU A 127 0.97 -0.76 1.37
C LEU A 127 1.96 -0.34 2.46
N LEU A 128 1.86 0.88 2.98
CA LEU A 128 2.67 1.34 4.11
C LEU A 128 2.34 0.61 5.41
N VAL A 129 1.09 0.16 5.61
CA VAL A 129 0.76 -0.78 6.70
C VAL A 129 1.50 -2.11 6.51
N GLY A 130 1.47 -2.68 5.30
CA GLY A 130 2.22 -3.90 4.97
C GLY A 130 3.73 -3.74 5.16
N TYR A 131 4.30 -2.61 4.71
CA TYR A 131 5.69 -2.22 4.95
C TYR A 131 6.02 -2.20 6.45
N GLY A 132 5.13 -1.61 7.26
CA GLY A 132 5.27 -1.57 8.71
C GLY A 132 5.29 -2.95 9.39
N CYS A 133 4.70 -3.96 8.75
CA CYS A 133 4.69 -5.34 9.26
C CYS A 133 6.02 -6.08 9.01
N LEU A 134 6.84 -5.68 8.02
CA LEU A 134 8.02 -6.44 7.59
C LEU A 134 9.03 -6.74 8.72
N PRO A 135 9.43 -5.77 9.58
CA PRO A 135 10.37 -6.08 10.66
C PRO A 135 9.75 -6.96 11.75
N TRP A 136 8.42 -6.93 11.91
CA TRP A 136 7.71 -7.82 12.83
C TRP A 136 7.64 -9.24 12.29
N VAL A 137 7.40 -9.43 10.98
CA VAL A 137 7.44 -10.72 10.30
C VAL A 137 8.83 -11.33 10.44
N ALA A 138 9.89 -10.56 10.16
CA ALA A 138 11.27 -10.99 10.35
C ALA A 138 11.54 -11.43 11.79
N THR A 139 11.16 -10.59 12.77
CA THR A 139 11.32 -10.88 14.19
C THR A 139 10.55 -12.13 14.62
N ALA A 140 9.28 -12.28 14.19
CA ALA A 140 8.46 -13.44 14.51
C ALA A 140 9.07 -14.73 13.95
N MET A 141 9.54 -14.70 12.69
CA MET A 141 10.14 -15.85 12.04
C MET A 141 11.48 -16.26 12.70
N LEU A 142 12.37 -15.30 12.99
CA LEU A 142 13.63 -15.58 13.67
C LEU A 142 13.39 -16.19 15.06
N ARG A 143 12.40 -15.69 15.81
CA ARG A 143 12.01 -16.27 17.10
C ARG A 143 11.35 -17.63 16.96
N LEU A 144 10.56 -17.84 15.90
CA LEU A 144 9.97 -19.14 15.61
C LEU A 144 11.04 -20.18 15.35
N ARG A 145 12.10 -19.82 14.61
CA ARG A 145 13.27 -20.66 14.34
C ARG A 145 14.02 -21.08 15.60
N THR A 146 14.11 -20.20 16.60
CA THR A 146 14.79 -20.45 17.87
C THR A 146 13.88 -21.05 18.96
N ALA A 147 12.71 -21.59 18.60
CA ALA A 147 11.73 -22.19 19.51
C ALA A 147 11.23 -21.28 20.65
N SER A 148 11.37 -19.98 20.49
CA SER A 148 10.79 -18.99 21.40
C SER A 148 9.25 -19.00 21.28
N ASP A 149 8.56 -18.90 22.41
CA ASP A 149 7.11 -19.06 22.56
C ASP A 149 6.25 -18.30 21.55
N ASN A 150 5.14 -18.88 21.13
CA ASN A 150 4.01 -18.26 20.39
C ASN A 150 4.36 -17.53 19.07
N GLY A 151 5.52 -17.82 18.46
CA GLY A 151 5.91 -17.25 17.17
C GLY A 151 4.88 -17.48 16.05
N TRP A 152 4.09 -18.56 16.11
CA TRP A 152 3.06 -18.88 15.14
C TRP A 152 1.95 -17.82 15.07
N PHE A 153 1.41 -17.43 16.22
CA PHE A 153 0.35 -16.42 16.28
C PHE A 153 0.84 -15.04 15.84
N ALA A 154 2.08 -14.70 16.22
CA ALA A 154 2.69 -13.44 15.77
C ALA A 154 2.92 -13.44 14.25
N LEU A 155 3.43 -14.56 13.69
CA LEU A 155 3.60 -14.68 12.25
C LEU A 155 2.25 -14.58 11.52
N ALA A 156 1.23 -15.31 11.97
CA ALA A 156 -0.11 -15.27 11.40
C ALA A 156 -0.70 -13.86 11.41
N PHE A 157 -0.61 -13.15 12.54
CA PHE A 157 -1.10 -11.78 12.66
C PHE A 157 -0.41 -10.82 11.69
N TRP A 158 0.95 -10.81 11.70
CA TRP A 158 1.70 -9.84 10.89
C TRP A 158 1.58 -10.11 9.39
N VAL A 159 1.51 -11.39 8.99
CA VAL A 159 1.26 -11.78 7.60
C VAL A 159 -0.16 -11.39 7.17
N ALA A 160 -1.18 -11.64 8.01
CA ALA A 160 -2.55 -11.27 7.72
C ALA A 160 -2.73 -9.74 7.64
N LEU A 161 -2.09 -8.98 8.54
CA LEU A 161 -2.14 -7.51 8.52
C LEU A 161 -1.42 -6.93 7.29
N ALA A 162 -0.26 -7.48 6.92
CA ALA A 162 0.41 -7.13 5.67
C ALA A 162 -0.44 -7.47 4.44
N GLY A 163 -1.28 -8.49 4.55
CA GLY A 163 -2.23 -8.96 3.55
C GLY A 163 -3.42 -8.02 3.28
N LEU A 164 -3.48 -6.82 3.88
CA LEU A 164 -4.42 -5.77 3.45
C LEU A 164 -4.27 -5.43 1.96
N THR A 165 -3.11 -5.69 1.37
CA THR A 165 -2.87 -5.59 -0.07
C THR A 165 -2.15 -6.83 -0.58
N PRO A 166 -2.38 -7.26 -1.83
CA PRO A 166 -1.62 -8.35 -2.43
C PRO A 166 -0.11 -8.12 -2.39
N THR A 167 0.35 -6.91 -2.71
CA THR A 167 1.78 -6.56 -2.66
C THR A 167 2.34 -6.65 -1.24
N GLY A 168 1.64 -6.11 -0.23
CA GLY A 168 2.07 -6.18 1.17
C GLY A 168 2.21 -7.63 1.65
N LEU A 169 1.29 -8.51 1.23
CA LEU A 169 1.35 -9.95 1.52
C LEU A 169 2.58 -10.60 0.90
N LEU A 170 2.85 -10.34 -0.39
CA LEU A 170 4.01 -10.89 -1.08
C LEU A 170 5.33 -10.44 -0.45
N LEU A 171 5.42 -9.17 -0.06
CA LEU A 171 6.58 -8.64 0.68
C LEU A 171 6.77 -9.36 2.02
N ALA A 172 5.69 -9.54 2.79
CA ALA A 172 5.73 -10.24 4.07
C ALA A 172 6.11 -11.71 3.92
N ALA A 173 5.56 -12.41 2.92
CA ALA A 173 5.90 -13.78 2.60
C ALA A 173 7.38 -13.95 2.21
N ALA A 174 7.91 -13.04 1.38
CA ALA A 174 9.32 -13.04 1.00
C ALA A 174 10.24 -12.88 2.21
N VAL A 175 9.96 -11.91 3.09
CA VAL A 175 10.71 -11.71 4.34
C VAL A 175 10.62 -12.94 5.24
N ALA A 176 9.42 -13.54 5.40
CA ALA A 176 9.22 -14.72 6.21
C ALA A 176 10.05 -15.91 5.70
N LEU A 177 10.01 -16.18 4.39
CA LEU A 177 10.75 -17.30 3.78
C LEU A 177 12.27 -17.12 3.87
N VAL A 178 12.75 -15.90 3.63
CA VAL A 178 14.19 -15.58 3.77
C VAL A 178 14.66 -15.77 5.21
N CYS A 179 13.86 -15.31 6.20
CA CYS A 179 14.18 -15.55 7.62
C CYS A 179 14.03 -17.02 8.03
N ALA A 180 13.12 -17.79 7.42
CA ALA A 180 13.01 -19.24 7.64
C ALA A 180 14.26 -19.99 7.14
N ALA A 181 14.84 -19.54 6.02
CA ALA A 181 16.09 -20.08 5.46
C ALA A 181 17.35 -19.65 6.22
N ALA A 182 17.27 -18.59 7.05
CA ALA A 182 18.42 -18.02 7.74
C ALA A 182 19.16 -19.06 8.60
N PRO A 183 20.50 -19.04 8.60
CA PRO A 183 21.30 -19.87 9.49
C PRO A 183 21.17 -19.35 10.92
N VAL A 184 20.50 -20.10 11.79
CA VAL A 184 20.44 -19.87 13.24
C VAL A 184 21.27 -20.94 13.91
N GLU A 185 21.96 -20.56 14.99
CA GLU A 185 22.65 -21.53 15.82
C GLU A 185 21.64 -22.55 16.35
N ALA A 186 21.94 -23.84 16.14
CA ALA A 186 21.07 -24.92 16.54
C ALA A 186 21.12 -25.04 18.08
N ALA A 187 20.20 -24.37 18.74
CA ALA A 187 19.92 -24.60 20.15
C ALA A 187 18.98 -25.79 20.30
N ALA A 188 19.04 -26.49 21.47
CA ALA A 188 18.08 -27.52 21.80
C ALA A 188 16.65 -26.97 21.65
N GLY A 189 15.86 -27.58 20.76
CA GLY A 189 14.49 -27.15 20.45
C GLY A 189 14.31 -26.22 19.25
N SER A 190 15.38 -25.91 18.47
CA SER A 190 15.24 -25.12 17.23
C SER A 190 14.34 -25.87 16.23
N ARG A 191 13.41 -25.10 15.61
CA ARG A 191 12.45 -25.68 14.65
C ARG A 191 13.05 -25.85 13.26
N PRO A 192 12.71 -26.93 12.53
CA PRO A 192 13.16 -27.15 11.16
C PRO A 192 12.75 -26.03 10.22
N ARG A 193 13.60 -25.70 9.23
CA ARG A 193 13.33 -24.67 8.23
C ARG A 193 12.02 -24.91 7.48
N TRP A 194 11.77 -26.16 7.10
CA TRP A 194 10.57 -26.51 6.31
C TRP A 194 9.28 -26.28 7.09
N GLN A 195 9.23 -26.54 8.41
CA GLN A 195 8.05 -26.26 9.23
C GLN A 195 7.77 -24.76 9.30
N CYS A 196 8.81 -23.95 9.47
CA CYS A 196 8.69 -22.49 9.50
C CYS A 196 8.27 -21.94 8.14
N ALA A 197 8.83 -22.47 7.05
CA ALA A 197 8.44 -22.11 5.69
C ALA A 197 6.99 -22.53 5.37
N ALA A 198 6.59 -23.74 5.76
CA ALA A 198 5.22 -24.23 5.60
C ALA A 198 4.21 -23.36 6.35
N ALA A 199 4.53 -22.94 7.59
CA ALA A 199 3.69 -22.02 8.35
C ALA A 199 3.56 -20.64 7.68
N ALA A 200 4.67 -20.10 7.15
CA ALA A 200 4.66 -18.83 6.43
C ALA A 200 3.79 -18.92 5.16
N LEU A 201 3.98 -19.99 4.38
CA LEU A 201 3.20 -20.21 3.15
C LEU A 201 1.72 -20.48 3.47
N GLY A 202 1.41 -21.26 4.51
CA GLY A 202 0.03 -21.51 4.94
C GLY A 202 -0.67 -20.22 5.38
N ALA A 203 -0.01 -19.40 6.21
CA ALA A 203 -0.55 -18.10 6.61
C ALA A 203 -0.70 -17.16 5.41
N ALA A 204 0.28 -17.12 4.50
CA ALA A 204 0.20 -16.32 3.29
C ALA A 204 -0.92 -16.78 2.35
N LEU A 205 -1.12 -18.10 2.19
CA LEU A 205 -2.21 -18.64 1.37
C LEU A 205 -3.58 -18.25 1.92
N VAL A 206 -3.81 -18.42 3.23
CA VAL A 206 -5.08 -18.00 3.86
C VAL A 206 -5.26 -16.49 3.74
N ALA A 207 -4.22 -15.71 3.93
CA ALA A 207 -4.28 -14.24 3.77
C ALA A 207 -4.48 -13.80 2.30
N ALA A 208 -4.12 -14.64 1.32
CA ALA A 208 -4.32 -14.40 -0.10
C ALA A 208 -5.73 -14.75 -0.59
N LEU A 209 -6.49 -15.56 0.14
CA LEU A 209 -7.81 -16.06 -0.30
C LEU A 209 -8.74 -14.96 -0.83
N PRO A 210 -8.84 -13.75 -0.20
CA PRO A 210 -9.71 -12.70 -0.70
C PRO A 210 -9.46 -12.34 -2.16
N TRP A 211 -8.23 -12.00 -2.51
CA TRP A 211 -7.88 -11.56 -3.86
C TRP A 211 -7.70 -12.74 -4.83
N LEU A 212 -7.23 -13.89 -4.37
CA LEU A 212 -7.19 -15.12 -5.21
C LEU A 212 -8.60 -15.54 -5.62
N THR A 213 -9.54 -15.59 -4.67
CA THR A 213 -10.93 -15.94 -4.97
C THR A 213 -11.54 -14.91 -5.93
N ALA A 214 -11.35 -13.62 -5.67
CA ALA A 214 -11.84 -12.56 -6.56
C ALA A 214 -11.24 -12.67 -7.97
N SER A 215 -9.96 -13.00 -8.11
CA SER A 215 -9.30 -13.20 -9.41
C SER A 215 -9.84 -14.41 -10.18
N VAL A 216 -10.17 -15.51 -9.48
CA VAL A 216 -10.68 -16.74 -10.11
C VAL A 216 -12.16 -16.61 -10.46
N VAL A 217 -12.94 -15.96 -9.60
CA VAL A 217 -14.41 -15.90 -9.69
C VAL A 217 -14.87 -14.64 -10.45
N GLY A 218 -14.09 -13.58 -10.43
CA GLY A 218 -14.35 -12.35 -11.17
C GLY A 218 -14.04 -12.49 -12.67
N SER A 219 -14.48 -11.52 -13.46
CA SER A 219 -14.19 -11.42 -14.90
C SER A 219 -12.76 -10.95 -15.23
N SER A 220 -11.94 -10.70 -14.21
CA SER A 220 -10.63 -10.07 -14.34
C SER A 220 -9.51 -10.94 -14.92
N LEU A 221 -9.74 -12.24 -15.16
CA LEU A 221 -8.75 -13.12 -15.80
C LEU A 221 -8.57 -12.87 -17.31
N GLN A 222 -9.43 -12.06 -17.92
CA GLN A 222 -9.32 -11.65 -19.33
C GLN A 222 -8.58 -10.32 -19.50
N ALA A 223 -7.50 -10.13 -18.73
CA ALA A 223 -6.67 -8.93 -18.88
C ALA A 223 -6.17 -8.79 -20.31
N HIS A 224 -6.41 -7.64 -20.93
CA HIS A 224 -6.01 -7.38 -22.31
C HIS A 224 -4.48 -7.28 -22.40
N ALA A 225 -3.86 -8.14 -23.22
CA ALA A 225 -2.41 -8.17 -23.43
C ALA A 225 -1.81 -6.80 -23.76
N ALA A 226 -2.53 -5.97 -24.54
CA ALA A 226 -2.10 -4.62 -24.87
C ALA A 226 -1.94 -3.69 -23.66
N GLY A 227 -2.86 -3.76 -22.67
CA GLY A 227 -2.78 -2.98 -21.43
C GLY A 227 -1.61 -3.42 -20.54
N ILE A 228 -1.26 -4.69 -20.59
CA ILE A 228 -0.15 -5.26 -19.83
C ILE A 228 1.19 -4.74 -20.36
N ALA A 229 1.41 -4.78 -21.68
CA ALA A 229 2.65 -4.33 -22.31
C ALA A 229 2.91 -2.82 -22.10
N LEU A 230 1.88 -1.99 -22.23
CA LEU A 230 1.95 -0.55 -21.93
C LEU A 230 2.25 -0.31 -20.44
N GLY A 231 1.65 -1.09 -19.54
CA GLY A 231 1.88 -1.00 -18.11
C GLY A 231 3.32 -1.28 -17.69
N VAL A 232 4.05 -2.20 -18.34
CA VAL A 232 5.46 -2.48 -18.04
C VAL A 232 6.33 -1.24 -18.22
N THR A 233 6.11 -0.48 -19.28
CA THR A 233 6.86 0.77 -19.53
C THR A 233 6.42 1.90 -18.63
N ALA A 234 5.10 2.08 -18.46
CA ALA A 234 4.52 3.19 -17.69
C ALA A 234 4.87 3.13 -16.20
N PHE A 235 5.01 1.92 -15.63
CA PHE A 235 5.31 1.73 -14.22
C PHE A 235 6.78 1.38 -13.93
N ALA A 236 7.67 1.51 -14.92
CA ALA A 236 9.10 1.25 -14.73
C ALA A 236 9.71 2.23 -13.72
N PRO A 237 10.62 1.76 -12.84
CA PRO A 237 11.35 2.64 -11.94
C PRO A 237 12.10 3.76 -12.68
N ARG A 238 12.05 4.95 -12.10
CA ARG A 238 12.61 6.17 -12.69
C ARG A 238 13.96 6.53 -12.05
N ALA A 239 14.88 7.05 -12.85
CA ALA A 239 16.07 7.72 -12.33
C ALA A 239 15.71 9.10 -11.75
N GLU A 240 16.30 9.44 -10.63
CA GLU A 240 16.19 10.76 -10.02
C GLU A 240 17.37 11.65 -10.46
N PRO A 241 17.27 12.98 -10.34
CA PRO A 241 18.30 13.90 -10.81
C PRO A 241 19.69 13.60 -10.23
N GLY A 242 20.68 13.45 -11.11
CA GLY A 242 22.05 13.12 -10.75
C GLY A 242 22.28 11.66 -10.32
N LEU A 243 21.23 10.84 -10.28
CA LEU A 243 21.28 9.41 -9.95
C LEU A 243 20.81 8.58 -11.15
N GLY A 244 21.46 7.45 -11.42
CA GLY A 244 20.89 6.43 -12.31
C GLY A 244 19.79 5.66 -11.58
N THR A 245 18.99 4.86 -12.31
CA THR A 245 17.90 4.05 -11.74
C THR A 245 18.36 3.18 -10.57
N LEU A 246 19.55 2.55 -10.70
CA LEU A 246 20.11 1.71 -9.63
C LEU A 246 20.34 2.50 -8.34
N ALA A 247 20.98 3.67 -8.41
CA ALA A 247 21.26 4.48 -7.21
C ALA A 247 19.98 5.08 -6.62
N SER A 248 19.00 5.44 -7.45
CA SER A 248 17.68 5.87 -7.00
C SER A 248 16.98 4.77 -6.18
N LEU A 249 16.92 3.54 -6.71
CA LEU A 249 16.34 2.40 -6.01
C LEU A 249 17.14 2.01 -4.76
N ALA A 250 18.49 2.00 -4.84
CA ALA A 250 19.34 1.70 -3.69
C ALA A 250 19.13 2.69 -2.55
N SER A 251 18.88 3.96 -2.87
CA SER A 251 18.52 4.97 -1.87
C SER A 251 17.02 5.01 -1.52
N LEU A 252 16.26 3.95 -1.86
CA LEU A 252 14.84 3.75 -1.55
C LEU A 252 13.87 4.71 -2.28
N GLY A 253 14.32 5.41 -3.33
CA GLY A 253 13.49 6.25 -4.20
C GLY A 253 13.19 5.60 -5.56
N GLY A 254 12.87 6.41 -6.55
CA GLY A 254 12.73 5.98 -7.94
C GLY A 254 11.34 5.48 -8.33
N ILE A 255 10.27 5.96 -7.69
CA ILE A 255 8.89 5.67 -8.09
C ILE A 255 8.64 6.10 -9.55
N TRP A 256 7.84 5.33 -10.28
CA TRP A 256 7.49 5.59 -11.67
C TRP A 256 6.77 6.95 -11.87
N ASN A 257 5.94 7.36 -10.92
CA ASN A 257 5.21 8.62 -10.98
C ASN A 257 6.07 9.80 -10.52
N GLY A 258 6.56 10.60 -11.46
CA GLY A 258 7.37 11.78 -11.18
C GLY A 258 6.69 12.86 -10.32
N GLU A 259 5.35 12.90 -10.31
CA GLU A 259 4.60 13.82 -9.45
C GLU A 259 4.48 13.34 -8.00
N ALA A 260 4.70 12.05 -7.74
CA ALA A 260 4.66 11.44 -6.41
C ALA A 260 6.04 11.40 -5.75
N VAL A 261 6.88 12.39 -6.02
CA VAL A 261 8.25 12.50 -5.52
C VAL A 261 8.38 13.72 -4.60
N PRO A 262 9.02 13.59 -3.43
CA PRO A 262 9.29 14.74 -2.57
C PRO A 262 10.25 15.73 -3.24
N GLY A 263 10.12 17.03 -2.95
CA GLY A 263 10.90 18.09 -3.59
C GLY A 263 12.41 17.90 -3.49
N ALA A 264 12.90 17.43 -2.34
CA ALA A 264 14.31 17.10 -2.12
C ALA A 264 14.85 16.04 -3.11
N ARG A 265 13.98 15.19 -3.67
CA ARG A 265 14.35 14.15 -4.63
C ARG A 265 14.08 14.54 -6.10
N THR A 266 13.58 15.76 -6.34
CA THR A 266 13.39 16.30 -7.71
C THR A 266 14.53 17.23 -8.15
N THR A 267 15.56 17.40 -7.33
CA THR A 267 16.74 18.22 -7.59
C THR A 267 18.03 17.43 -7.40
N LEU A 268 19.18 18.01 -7.67
CA LEU A 268 20.50 17.41 -7.39
C LEU A 268 20.73 17.10 -5.91
N PHE A 269 19.90 17.62 -5.00
CA PHE A 269 19.92 17.24 -3.59
C PHE A 269 19.63 15.74 -3.39
N ALA A 270 18.99 15.07 -4.38
CA ALA A 270 18.82 13.63 -4.41
C ALA A 270 20.15 12.87 -4.27
N VAL A 271 21.24 13.39 -4.84
CA VAL A 271 22.59 12.80 -4.72
C VAL A 271 23.07 12.87 -3.27
N CYS A 272 22.97 14.04 -2.62
CA CYS A 272 23.35 14.19 -1.21
C CYS A 272 22.50 13.26 -0.31
N SER A 273 21.19 13.22 -0.56
CA SER A 273 20.26 12.33 0.15
C SER A 273 20.67 10.85 0.01
N ALA A 274 20.97 10.41 -1.21
CA ALA A 274 21.42 9.04 -1.49
C ALA A 274 22.76 8.71 -0.82
N VAL A 275 23.74 9.61 -0.92
CA VAL A 275 25.07 9.44 -0.28
C VAL A 275 24.94 9.32 1.23
N VAL A 276 24.14 10.16 1.87
CA VAL A 276 23.93 10.11 3.32
C VAL A 276 23.25 8.80 3.73
N LEU A 277 22.14 8.43 3.10
CA LEU A 277 21.41 7.21 3.45
C LEU A 277 22.29 5.97 3.25
N LEU A 278 22.90 5.85 2.07
CA LEU A 278 23.77 4.72 1.74
C LEU A 278 25.05 4.73 2.56
N GLY A 279 25.58 5.90 2.90
CA GLY A 279 26.72 6.07 3.80
C GLY A 279 26.45 5.53 5.21
N VAL A 280 25.28 5.83 5.79
CA VAL A 280 24.87 5.27 7.09
C VAL A 280 24.71 3.75 7.00
N VAL A 281 24.08 3.23 5.95
CA VAL A 281 23.93 1.78 5.71
C VAL A 281 25.30 1.14 5.55
N ALA A 282 26.16 1.67 4.70
CA ALA A 282 27.51 1.15 4.43
C ALA A 282 28.41 1.13 5.68
N ALA A 283 28.34 2.19 6.49
CA ALA A 283 29.10 2.26 7.76
C ALA A 283 28.78 1.10 8.71
N GLY A 284 27.56 0.58 8.66
CA GLY A 284 27.15 -0.54 9.51
C GLY A 284 27.38 -1.92 8.93
N LEU A 285 27.63 -2.05 7.62
CA LEU A 285 27.83 -3.37 6.97
C LEU A 285 28.88 -4.26 7.68
N PRO A 286 30.07 -3.75 8.10
CA PRO A 286 31.05 -4.59 8.79
C PRO A 286 30.53 -5.25 10.05
N ALA A 287 29.62 -4.59 10.78
CA ALA A 287 29.03 -5.13 12.00
C ALA A 287 27.99 -6.23 11.72
N VAL A 288 27.16 -6.04 10.68
CA VAL A 288 26.05 -6.96 10.38
C VAL A 288 26.49 -8.16 9.54
N LEU A 289 27.49 -8.03 8.65
CA LEU A 289 28.03 -9.15 7.86
C LEU A 289 28.66 -10.24 8.73
N ARG A 290 29.10 -9.90 9.93
CA ARG A 290 29.59 -10.88 10.92
C ARG A 290 28.46 -11.72 11.53
N ARG A 291 27.20 -11.34 11.33
CA ARG A 291 26.02 -12.02 11.86
C ARG A 291 25.36 -12.87 10.79
N ARG A 292 25.69 -14.16 10.74
CA ARG A 292 25.19 -15.10 9.72
C ARG A 292 23.66 -15.09 9.55
N ALA A 293 22.91 -14.90 10.63
CA ALA A 293 21.45 -14.82 10.59
C ALA A 293 20.91 -13.56 9.89
N VAL A 294 21.73 -12.49 9.75
CA VAL A 294 21.35 -11.23 9.11
C VAL A 294 21.67 -11.24 7.61
N VAL A 295 22.68 -11.99 7.20
CA VAL A 295 23.14 -12.04 5.80
C VAL A 295 22.00 -12.29 4.79
N PRO A 296 21.04 -13.21 5.02
CA PRO A 296 19.92 -13.40 4.10
C PRO A 296 19.04 -12.15 3.92
N LEU A 297 18.86 -11.34 4.97
CA LEU A 297 18.10 -10.08 4.85
C LEU A 297 18.89 -9.01 4.06
N LEU A 298 20.21 -9.00 4.16
CA LEU A 298 21.06 -8.14 3.31
C LEU A 298 21.05 -8.61 1.85
N ALA A 299 21.08 -9.93 1.63
CA ALA A 299 20.92 -10.48 0.28
C ALA A 299 19.56 -10.15 -0.33
N LEU A 300 18.49 -10.27 0.46
CA LEU A 300 17.15 -9.85 0.04
C LEU A 300 17.12 -8.36 -0.32
N ALA A 301 17.77 -7.51 0.48
CA ALA A 301 17.89 -6.08 0.20
C ALA A 301 18.62 -5.83 -1.14
N ALA A 302 19.74 -6.52 -1.38
CA ALA A 302 20.48 -6.41 -2.63
C ALA A 302 19.61 -6.87 -3.84
N VAL A 303 18.95 -8.01 -3.74
CA VAL A 303 18.08 -8.55 -4.80
C VAL A 303 16.91 -7.59 -5.08
N SER A 304 16.29 -7.04 -4.03
CA SER A 304 15.15 -6.12 -4.17
C SER A 304 15.50 -4.77 -4.82
N VAL A 305 16.78 -4.42 -4.89
CA VAL A 305 17.30 -3.26 -5.60
C VAL A 305 17.80 -3.64 -7.00
N LEU A 306 18.62 -4.69 -7.09
CA LEU A 306 19.29 -5.08 -8.35
C LEU A 306 18.30 -5.59 -9.40
N VAL A 307 17.31 -6.41 -8.97
CA VAL A 307 16.35 -6.99 -9.92
C VAL A 307 15.45 -5.91 -10.54
N PRO A 308 14.78 -5.02 -9.78
CA PRO A 308 14.02 -3.93 -10.39
C PRO A 308 14.87 -2.97 -11.24
N ALA A 309 16.12 -2.71 -10.85
CA ALA A 309 17.03 -1.88 -11.64
C ALA A 309 17.38 -2.55 -12.98
N ALA A 310 17.64 -3.85 -12.98
CA ALA A 310 17.89 -4.62 -14.20
C ALA A 310 16.64 -4.69 -15.09
N LEU A 311 15.47 -4.91 -14.51
CA LEU A 311 14.19 -4.94 -15.24
C LEU A 311 13.79 -3.57 -15.80
N ALA A 312 14.31 -2.47 -15.28
CA ALA A 312 14.11 -1.11 -15.81
C ALA A 312 14.98 -0.79 -17.02
N THR A 313 15.94 -1.65 -17.39
CA THR A 313 16.73 -1.50 -18.61
C THR A 313 15.95 -1.92 -19.85
N GLY A 314 16.36 -1.49 -21.05
CA GLY A 314 15.72 -1.89 -22.31
C GLY A 314 15.54 -3.41 -22.43
N PRO A 315 16.62 -4.22 -22.33
CA PRO A 315 16.51 -5.69 -22.35
C PRO A 315 15.64 -6.24 -21.21
N GLY A 316 15.73 -5.66 -19.99
CA GLY A 316 14.95 -6.07 -18.83
C GLY A 316 13.45 -5.84 -19.04
N MET A 317 13.04 -4.71 -19.60
CA MET A 317 11.64 -4.42 -19.93
C MET A 317 11.09 -5.39 -21.01
N HIS A 318 11.89 -5.77 -21.99
CA HIS A 318 11.50 -6.79 -22.97
C HIS A 318 11.30 -8.16 -22.31
N ALA A 319 12.22 -8.56 -21.44
CA ALA A 319 12.08 -9.81 -20.69
C ALA A 319 10.84 -9.79 -19.77
N LEU A 320 10.60 -8.70 -19.06
CA LEU A 320 9.43 -8.56 -18.20
C LEU A 320 8.12 -8.61 -18.99
N ARG A 321 8.06 -7.96 -20.16
CA ARG A 321 6.90 -8.06 -21.07
C ARG A 321 6.65 -9.50 -21.47
N ALA A 322 7.66 -10.22 -21.94
CA ALA A 322 7.52 -11.62 -22.33
C ALA A 322 7.01 -12.51 -21.18
N VAL A 323 7.49 -12.27 -19.94
CA VAL A 323 7.01 -13.00 -18.76
C VAL A 323 5.55 -12.67 -18.44
N VAL A 324 5.17 -11.39 -18.52
CA VAL A 324 3.78 -10.96 -18.20
C VAL A 324 2.81 -11.39 -19.30
N ASP A 325 3.23 -11.39 -20.57
CA ASP A 325 2.44 -11.89 -21.70
C ASP A 325 2.19 -13.41 -21.58
N ALA A 326 3.22 -14.17 -21.17
CA ALA A 326 3.10 -15.61 -20.94
C ALA A 326 2.25 -15.95 -19.69
N ALA A 327 2.31 -15.12 -18.65
CA ALA A 327 1.61 -15.32 -17.38
C ALA A 327 1.18 -13.98 -16.76
N PRO A 328 -0.06 -13.52 -17.01
CA PRO A 328 -0.58 -12.21 -16.59
C PRO A 328 -0.50 -11.94 -15.07
N ALA A 329 -0.48 -13.00 -14.25
CA ALA A 329 -0.29 -12.89 -12.80
C ALA A 329 1.00 -12.17 -12.40
N PHE A 330 2.05 -12.25 -13.23
CA PHE A 330 3.30 -11.51 -13.02
C PHE A 330 3.20 -10.01 -13.31
N GLY A 331 2.04 -9.51 -13.76
CA GLY A 331 1.76 -8.09 -13.85
C GLY A 331 1.98 -7.31 -12.55
N VAL A 332 1.96 -7.98 -11.40
CA VAL A 332 2.32 -7.39 -10.08
C VAL A 332 3.77 -6.87 -10.03
N LEU A 333 4.65 -7.37 -10.90
CA LEU A 333 6.06 -6.97 -10.98
C LEU A 333 6.28 -5.65 -11.74
N ARG A 334 5.27 -5.12 -12.45
CA ARG A 334 5.38 -3.89 -13.28
C ARG A 334 5.90 -2.69 -12.49
N ASP A 335 5.37 -2.45 -11.28
CA ASP A 335 5.85 -1.40 -10.38
C ASP A 335 7.05 -1.94 -9.58
N GLY A 336 8.23 -1.86 -10.19
CA GLY A 336 9.48 -2.40 -9.62
C GLY A 336 9.86 -1.74 -8.30
N GLN A 337 9.60 -0.44 -8.10
CA GLN A 337 9.94 0.27 -6.88
C GLN A 337 9.15 -0.24 -5.65
N LYS A 338 7.98 -0.87 -5.81
CA LYS A 338 7.27 -1.49 -4.68
C LYS A 338 8.12 -2.53 -3.94
N TRP A 339 8.95 -3.27 -4.68
CA TRP A 339 9.75 -4.37 -4.15
C TRP A 339 10.94 -3.89 -3.32
N VAL A 340 11.38 -2.63 -3.49
CA VAL A 340 12.44 -2.02 -2.69
C VAL A 340 12.10 -1.96 -1.19
N ALA A 341 10.82 -2.06 -0.82
CA ALA A 341 10.40 -2.27 0.57
C ALA A 341 11.12 -3.44 1.27
N LEU A 342 11.49 -4.49 0.51
CA LEU A 342 12.23 -5.66 1.02
C LEU A 342 13.64 -5.31 1.49
N ALA A 343 14.18 -4.17 1.09
CA ALA A 343 15.46 -3.68 1.59
C ALA A 343 15.38 -3.19 3.04
N MET A 344 14.21 -2.74 3.50
CA MET A 344 14.06 -2.07 4.79
C MET A 344 14.56 -2.90 5.98
N PRO A 345 14.22 -4.21 6.15
CA PRO A 345 14.74 -4.99 7.28
C PRO A 345 16.27 -5.09 7.29
N GLY A 346 16.89 -5.29 6.12
CA GLY A 346 18.35 -5.34 5.99
C GLY A 346 19.00 -3.98 6.25
N TYR A 347 18.45 -2.92 5.68
CA TYR A 347 18.97 -1.56 5.82
C TYR A 347 18.86 -1.03 7.25
N THR A 348 17.76 -1.31 7.95
CA THR A 348 17.61 -0.90 9.35
C THR A 348 18.60 -1.61 10.28
N LEU A 349 18.89 -2.90 10.03
CA LEU A 349 19.94 -3.62 10.73
C LEU A 349 21.32 -3.04 10.42
N ALA A 350 21.60 -2.73 9.15
CA ALA A 350 22.86 -2.12 8.77
C ALA A 350 23.01 -0.71 9.38
N ALA A 351 21.98 0.13 9.32
CA ALA A 351 21.99 1.44 9.94
C ALA A 351 22.23 1.39 11.46
N ALA A 352 21.60 0.43 12.15
CA ALA A 352 21.90 0.17 13.57
C ALA A 352 23.36 -0.26 13.78
N GLY A 353 23.90 -1.05 12.85
CA GLY A 353 25.31 -1.48 12.84
C GLY A 353 26.30 -0.32 12.73
N ALA A 354 25.91 0.81 12.13
CA ALA A 354 26.74 2.00 12.06
C ALA A 354 27.16 2.49 13.45
N VAL A 355 26.27 2.41 14.45
CA VAL A 355 26.61 2.74 15.83
C VAL A 355 27.70 1.84 16.37
N VAL A 356 27.66 0.53 16.03
CA VAL A 356 28.70 -0.44 16.46
C VAL A 356 30.05 -0.12 15.83
N THR A 357 30.06 0.29 14.57
CA THR A 357 31.29 0.67 13.85
C THR A 357 31.85 2.00 14.35
N LEU A 358 30.98 3.00 14.54
CA LEU A 358 31.37 4.36 14.93
C LEU A 358 31.77 4.49 16.41
N ARG A 359 31.41 3.53 17.28
CA ARG A 359 31.74 3.56 18.72
C ARG A 359 33.25 3.63 19.02
N ARG A 360 34.08 3.33 18.04
CA ARG A 360 35.54 3.50 18.15
C ARG A 360 35.98 4.97 18.21
N TRP A 361 35.11 5.89 17.72
CA TRP A 361 35.40 7.34 17.73
C TRP A 361 34.37 8.14 18.54
N LEU A 362 33.13 7.65 18.66
CA LEU A 362 32.03 8.35 19.28
C LEU A 362 31.37 7.49 20.37
N ARG A 363 30.85 8.13 21.40
CA ARG A 363 29.95 7.48 22.35
C ARG A 363 28.70 6.95 21.61
N PRO A 364 28.13 5.80 21.98
CA PRO A 364 27.03 5.17 21.21
C PRO A 364 25.86 6.09 20.91
N PHE A 365 25.40 6.88 21.88
CA PHE A 365 24.30 7.84 21.67
C PHE A 365 24.69 9.05 20.82
N ALA A 366 25.95 9.49 20.86
CA ALA A 366 26.45 10.54 19.96
C ALA A 366 26.50 10.02 18.51
N ALA A 367 26.99 8.79 18.30
CA ALA A 367 26.94 8.15 16.98
C ALA A 367 25.49 8.00 16.46
N ALA A 368 24.57 7.59 17.33
CA ALA A 368 23.16 7.51 16.97
C ALA A 368 22.57 8.88 16.62
N ALA A 369 22.86 9.92 17.42
CA ALA A 369 22.39 11.28 17.14
C ALA A 369 22.88 11.80 15.79
N VAL A 370 24.16 11.58 15.46
CA VAL A 370 24.73 11.94 14.15
C VAL A 370 24.02 11.21 13.02
N CYS A 371 23.86 9.88 13.12
CA CYS A 371 23.18 9.10 12.09
C CYS A 371 21.70 9.50 11.94
N CYS A 372 20.96 9.67 13.03
CA CYS A 372 19.56 10.09 12.99
C CYS A 372 19.43 11.49 12.37
N LEU A 373 20.24 12.45 12.81
CA LEU A 373 20.22 13.81 12.26
C LEU A 373 20.58 13.83 10.77
N ALA A 374 21.59 13.08 10.37
CA ALA A 374 21.97 12.94 8.96
C ALA A 374 20.80 12.39 8.11
N LEU A 375 20.13 11.33 8.57
CA LEU A 375 18.96 10.76 7.88
C LEU A 375 17.79 11.74 7.81
N LEU A 376 17.50 12.47 8.88
CA LEU A 376 16.43 13.48 8.90
C LEU A 376 16.73 14.63 7.93
N LEU A 377 17.97 15.12 7.91
CA LEU A 377 18.40 16.20 7.02
C LEU A 377 18.54 15.75 5.56
N ALA A 378 18.72 14.45 5.30
CA ALA A 378 18.77 13.91 3.94
C ALA A 378 17.40 13.95 3.23
N LEU A 379 16.28 14.08 3.97
CA LEU A 379 14.94 14.17 3.40
C LEU A 379 14.08 15.14 4.24
N PRO A 380 14.41 16.43 4.28
CA PRO A 380 13.78 17.38 5.20
C PRO A 380 12.29 17.58 4.91
N ASP A 381 11.90 17.44 3.65
CA ASP A 381 10.54 17.64 3.17
C ASP A 381 9.61 16.43 3.36
N LEU A 382 10.07 15.35 4.01
CA LEU A 382 9.16 14.31 4.47
C LEU A 382 8.31 14.79 5.67
N ALA A 383 8.79 15.77 6.41
CA ALA A 383 8.07 16.35 7.54
C ALA A 383 6.71 16.91 7.10
N TRP A 384 5.74 16.83 8.03
CA TRP A 384 4.49 17.55 8.00
C TRP A 384 3.67 17.32 6.72
N GLY A 385 3.39 16.04 6.43
CA GLY A 385 2.60 15.63 5.26
C GLY A 385 3.36 15.82 3.95
N VAL A 386 4.63 15.43 3.92
CA VAL A 386 5.53 15.66 2.77
C VAL A 386 5.45 17.12 2.33
N TRP A 387 5.80 18.01 3.27
CA TRP A 387 5.77 19.47 3.10
C TRP A 387 4.39 19.99 2.70
N GLY A 388 3.34 19.47 3.37
CA GLY A 388 1.94 19.87 3.16
C GLY A 388 1.23 19.26 1.95
N LYS A 389 1.91 18.44 1.13
CA LYS A 389 1.29 17.77 -0.03
C LYS A 389 0.30 16.66 0.37
N VAL A 390 0.47 16.08 1.55
CA VAL A 390 -0.43 15.09 2.15
C VAL A 390 -1.21 15.77 3.27
N ALA A 391 -2.37 16.31 2.93
CA ALA A 391 -3.24 17.05 3.84
C ALA A 391 -4.68 16.52 3.77
N PRO A 392 -5.48 16.71 4.82
CA PRO A 392 -6.88 16.31 4.78
C PRO A 392 -7.68 17.27 3.90
N VAL A 393 -8.66 16.73 3.18
CA VAL A 393 -9.63 17.48 2.41
C VAL A 393 -11.02 17.38 3.01
N ARG A 394 -11.92 18.31 2.68
CA ARG A 394 -13.33 18.26 3.08
C ARG A 394 -14.18 18.05 1.84
N TYR A 395 -15.00 17.02 1.88
CA TYR A 395 -15.97 16.81 0.82
C TYR A 395 -17.04 17.89 0.85
N PRO A 396 -17.39 18.48 -0.30
CA PRO A 396 -18.55 19.34 -0.42
C PRO A 396 -19.87 18.63 -0.05
N PRO A 397 -20.90 19.37 0.40
CA PRO A 397 -22.16 18.76 0.86
C PRO A 397 -22.88 17.90 -0.17
N GLY A 398 -22.75 18.22 -1.46
CA GLY A 398 -23.34 17.47 -2.57
C GLY A 398 -22.98 15.99 -2.58
N TRP A 399 -21.76 15.63 -2.15
CA TRP A 399 -21.33 14.24 -2.04
C TRP A 399 -22.24 13.39 -1.15
N ALA A 400 -22.59 13.92 0.02
CA ALA A 400 -23.47 13.21 0.95
C ALA A 400 -24.89 13.08 0.40
N ALA A 401 -25.41 14.12 -0.27
CA ALA A 401 -26.75 14.13 -0.88
C ALA A 401 -26.86 13.11 -2.02
N VAL A 402 -25.89 13.12 -2.96
CA VAL A 402 -25.84 12.17 -4.08
C VAL A 402 -25.68 10.73 -3.57
N ALA A 403 -24.76 10.49 -2.62
CA ALA A 403 -24.58 9.17 -2.03
C ALA A 403 -25.83 8.68 -1.31
N ALA A 404 -26.55 9.54 -0.58
CA ALA A 404 -27.81 9.18 0.07
C ALA A 404 -28.90 8.78 -0.93
N ALA A 405 -29.06 9.54 -2.02
CA ALA A 405 -30.03 9.25 -3.06
C ALA A 405 -29.76 7.90 -3.74
N ILE A 406 -28.51 7.63 -4.13
CA ILE A 406 -28.10 6.37 -4.73
C ILE A 406 -28.25 5.20 -3.74
N ASN A 407 -27.90 5.40 -2.45
CA ASN A 407 -28.02 4.36 -1.43
C ASN A 407 -29.45 4.00 -1.07
N ALA A 408 -30.41 4.88 -1.32
CA ALA A 408 -31.84 4.61 -1.16
C ALA A 408 -32.39 3.68 -2.26
N ASP A 409 -31.83 3.72 -3.48
CA ASP A 409 -32.18 2.86 -4.62
C ASP A 409 -30.88 2.42 -5.33
N PRO A 410 -30.17 1.39 -4.78
CA PRO A 410 -28.82 1.03 -5.23
C PRO A 410 -28.85 0.32 -6.59
N ARG A 411 -28.77 1.08 -7.66
CA ARG A 411 -28.66 0.62 -9.06
C ARG A 411 -27.29 1.00 -9.64
N PRO A 412 -26.83 0.32 -10.70
CA PRO A 412 -25.55 0.64 -11.32
C PRO A 412 -25.42 2.11 -11.70
N VAL A 413 -24.28 2.68 -11.39
CA VAL A 413 -23.98 4.10 -11.56
C VAL A 413 -22.95 4.29 -12.66
N ALA A 414 -23.27 5.08 -13.67
CA ALA A 414 -22.31 5.64 -14.61
C ALA A 414 -21.91 7.05 -14.17
N VAL A 415 -20.67 7.43 -14.42
CA VAL A 415 -20.14 8.74 -14.00
C VAL A 415 -19.52 9.48 -15.18
N LEU A 416 -19.82 10.75 -15.28
CA LEU A 416 -19.17 11.74 -16.16
C LEU A 416 -18.49 12.82 -15.32
N PRO A 417 -17.38 13.39 -15.81
CA PRO A 417 -16.64 13.09 -17.05
C PRO A 417 -16.08 11.68 -17.08
N ALA A 418 -15.79 11.19 -18.31
CA ALA A 418 -15.18 9.88 -18.51
C ALA A 418 -13.80 9.78 -17.86
N GLY A 419 -13.48 8.57 -17.36
CA GLY A 419 -12.18 8.26 -16.75
C GLY A 419 -12.29 7.75 -15.31
N THR A 420 -11.17 7.24 -14.80
CA THR A 420 -11.07 6.66 -13.44
C THR A 420 -10.54 7.67 -12.42
N MET A 421 -9.69 8.58 -12.87
CA MET A 421 -9.11 9.64 -12.04
C MET A 421 -9.89 10.93 -12.21
N ARG A 422 -10.00 11.70 -11.13
CA ARG A 422 -10.71 12.99 -11.05
C ARG A 422 -9.75 14.11 -10.70
N ARG A 423 -10.09 15.34 -11.09
CA ARG A 423 -9.40 16.58 -10.68
C ARG A 423 -10.44 17.55 -10.16
N PHE A 424 -10.70 17.50 -8.87
CA PHE A 424 -11.62 18.43 -8.22
C PHE A 424 -10.88 19.67 -7.73
N SER A 425 -11.49 20.84 -7.85
CA SER A 425 -10.90 22.13 -7.40
C SER A 425 -10.59 22.13 -5.89
N TRP A 426 -11.42 21.46 -5.10
CA TRP A 426 -11.31 21.36 -3.63
C TRP A 426 -10.36 20.25 -3.14
N SER A 427 -9.96 19.29 -4.00
CA SER A 427 -9.12 18.17 -3.59
C SER A 427 -7.61 18.45 -3.69
N GLY A 428 -7.23 19.61 -4.23
CA GLY A 428 -5.85 19.99 -4.49
C GLY A 428 -5.40 19.67 -5.93
N PRO A 429 -4.11 19.90 -6.26
CA PRO A 429 -3.64 19.84 -7.65
C PRO A 429 -3.46 18.42 -8.20
N ALA A 430 -3.32 17.43 -7.33
CA ALA A 430 -3.10 16.05 -7.76
C ALA A 430 -4.40 15.37 -8.20
N PRO A 431 -4.36 14.53 -9.26
CA PRO A 431 -5.50 13.71 -9.59
C PRO A 431 -5.79 12.70 -8.48
N VAL A 432 -7.06 12.35 -8.29
CA VAL A 432 -7.52 11.43 -7.25
C VAL A 432 -8.42 10.36 -7.87
N LEU A 433 -8.42 9.15 -7.31
CA LEU A 433 -9.45 8.17 -7.65
C LEU A 433 -10.81 8.70 -7.22
N ASP A 434 -11.83 8.41 -8.04
CA ASP A 434 -13.21 8.75 -7.73
C ASP A 434 -13.64 8.16 -6.37
N PRO A 435 -14.12 9.00 -5.42
CA PRO A 435 -14.61 8.54 -4.12
C PRO A 435 -15.93 7.77 -4.17
N LEU A 436 -16.75 8.00 -5.19
CA LEU A 436 -18.11 7.48 -5.27
C LEU A 436 -18.19 5.95 -5.13
N PRO A 437 -17.29 5.13 -5.76
CA PRO A 437 -17.30 3.67 -5.63
C PRO A 437 -17.19 3.16 -4.19
N ARG A 438 -16.63 3.95 -3.27
CA ARG A 438 -16.53 3.59 -1.85
C ARG A 438 -17.68 4.12 -1.01
N TRP A 439 -18.37 5.16 -1.48
CA TRP A 439 -19.39 5.86 -0.72
C TRP A 439 -20.82 5.36 -0.96
N VAL A 440 -21.01 4.60 -2.04
CA VAL A 440 -22.33 4.03 -2.38
C VAL A 440 -22.36 2.50 -2.29
N ARG A 441 -23.57 1.95 -2.10
CA ARG A 441 -23.82 0.50 -2.12
C ARG A 441 -23.88 -0.06 -3.53
N ALA A 442 -24.23 0.81 -4.46
CA ALA A 442 -24.36 0.48 -5.87
C ALA A 442 -22.99 0.22 -6.50
N ASP A 443 -22.97 -0.56 -7.57
CA ASP A 443 -21.80 -0.70 -8.42
C ASP A 443 -21.62 0.56 -9.26
N VAL A 444 -20.47 1.20 -9.08
CA VAL A 444 -20.04 2.33 -9.93
C VAL A 444 -19.17 1.80 -11.06
N LEU A 445 -19.60 2.06 -12.29
CA LEU A 445 -18.92 1.58 -13.49
C LEU A 445 -17.62 2.34 -13.71
N THR A 446 -16.49 1.72 -13.41
CA THR A 446 -15.15 2.28 -13.56
C THR A 446 -14.36 1.47 -14.57
N THR A 447 -13.74 2.12 -15.55
CA THR A 447 -12.90 1.44 -16.57
C THR A 447 -11.60 0.94 -16.00
N GLY A 448 -11.09 1.59 -14.95
CA GLY A 448 -9.77 1.32 -14.38
C GLY A 448 -8.63 1.87 -15.22
N ASP A 449 -8.92 2.66 -16.25
CA ASP A 449 -7.91 3.29 -17.10
C ASP A 449 -7.06 4.27 -16.30
N LEU A 450 -5.77 4.27 -16.58
CA LEU A 450 -4.82 5.17 -15.93
C LEU A 450 -3.99 5.91 -16.98
N ALA A 451 -4.08 7.23 -16.98
CA ALA A 451 -3.21 8.08 -17.78
C ALA A 451 -1.86 8.26 -17.06
N VAL A 452 -0.77 7.84 -17.70
CA VAL A 452 0.60 7.95 -17.19
C VAL A 452 1.47 8.57 -18.29
N SER A 453 2.06 9.73 -18.01
CA SER A 453 2.97 10.41 -18.95
C SER A 453 2.40 10.54 -20.38
N GLY A 454 1.12 10.85 -20.51
CA GLY A 454 0.43 11.04 -21.79
C GLY A 454 -0.01 9.73 -22.49
N VAL A 455 0.24 8.57 -21.87
CA VAL A 455 -0.21 7.27 -22.39
C VAL A 455 -1.32 6.74 -21.48
N THR A 456 -2.43 6.30 -22.05
CA THR A 456 -3.50 5.62 -21.30
C THR A 456 -3.20 4.13 -21.23
N VAL A 457 -2.99 3.64 -20.00
CA VAL A 457 -2.92 2.21 -19.70
C VAL A 457 -4.33 1.71 -19.49
N PRO A 458 -4.87 0.83 -20.35
CA PRO A 458 -6.23 0.34 -20.22
C PRO A 458 -6.42 -0.44 -18.91
N GLY A 459 -7.55 -0.21 -18.26
CA GLY A 459 -8.01 -1.02 -17.13
C GLY A 459 -8.80 -2.25 -17.58
N GLU A 460 -9.34 -2.97 -16.62
CA GLU A 460 -10.00 -4.27 -16.80
C GLU A 460 -11.55 -4.17 -16.81
N GLY A 461 -12.08 -2.93 -16.84
CA GLY A 461 -13.52 -2.67 -16.77
C GLY A 461 -14.20 -2.58 -18.16
N ASP A 462 -14.28 -3.70 -18.91
CA ASP A 462 -14.83 -3.71 -20.29
C ASP A 462 -16.27 -3.24 -20.37
N ARG A 463 -17.12 -3.69 -19.44
CA ARG A 463 -18.50 -3.23 -19.39
C ARG A 463 -18.58 -1.72 -19.10
N ALA A 464 -17.78 -1.23 -18.16
CA ALA A 464 -17.72 0.18 -17.84
C ALA A 464 -17.25 0.99 -19.05
N ARG A 465 -16.29 0.46 -19.82
CA ARG A 465 -15.78 1.05 -21.05
C ARG A 465 -16.88 1.15 -22.11
N ALA A 466 -17.62 0.06 -22.36
CA ALA A 466 -18.72 0.06 -23.32
C ALA A 466 -19.81 1.10 -22.96
N VAL A 467 -20.15 1.22 -21.67
CA VAL A 467 -21.09 2.25 -21.19
C VAL A 467 -20.52 3.65 -21.33
N GLN A 468 -19.23 3.83 -21.02
CA GLN A 468 -18.55 5.12 -21.16
C GLN A 468 -18.51 5.57 -22.64
N ASP A 469 -18.13 4.68 -23.56
CA ASP A 469 -18.08 4.95 -24.99
C ASP A 469 -19.49 5.31 -25.53
N LEU A 470 -20.51 4.60 -25.06
CA LEU A 470 -21.91 4.92 -25.38
C LEU A 470 -22.26 6.34 -24.91
N LEU A 471 -21.97 6.70 -23.66
CA LEU A 471 -22.24 8.04 -23.11
C LEU A 471 -21.51 9.13 -23.87
N LEU A 472 -20.25 8.91 -24.22
CA LEU A 472 -19.45 9.89 -24.98
C LEU A 472 -19.94 10.08 -26.41
N ALA A 473 -20.64 9.11 -27.00
CA ALA A 473 -21.31 9.25 -28.29
C ALA A 473 -22.56 10.10 -28.25
N GLY A 474 -23.09 10.42 -27.05
CA GLY A 474 -24.32 11.25 -26.89
C GLY A 474 -25.57 10.53 -27.37
N PRO A 475 -25.93 9.36 -26.79
CA PRO A 475 -27.05 8.54 -27.18
C PRO A 475 -28.39 9.18 -26.75
N ASP A 476 -29.49 8.70 -27.32
CA ASP A 476 -30.81 8.90 -26.72
C ASP A 476 -30.82 8.36 -25.30
N PRO A 477 -31.33 9.11 -24.29
CA PRO A 477 -31.44 8.63 -22.92
C PRO A 477 -32.06 7.25 -22.75
N ALA A 478 -33.01 6.88 -23.63
CA ALA A 478 -33.67 5.58 -23.62
C ALA A 478 -32.71 4.40 -23.88
N ALA A 479 -31.54 4.63 -24.48
CA ALA A 479 -30.54 3.62 -24.71
C ALA A 479 -29.73 3.23 -23.44
N LEU A 480 -29.71 4.08 -22.43
CA LEU A 480 -28.88 3.88 -21.23
C LEU A 480 -29.47 2.86 -20.26
N ALA A 481 -30.78 2.81 -20.10
CA ALA A 481 -31.43 1.84 -19.23
C ALA A 481 -31.22 0.38 -19.70
N PRO A 482 -31.39 0.06 -21.02
CA PRO A 482 -31.02 -1.27 -21.55
C PRO A 482 -29.53 -1.60 -21.41
N ALA A 483 -28.63 -0.59 -21.43
CA ALA A 483 -27.21 -0.78 -21.17
C ALA A 483 -26.91 -1.05 -19.66
N GLY A 484 -27.97 -1.09 -18.84
CA GLY A 484 -27.91 -1.41 -17.43
C GLY A 484 -27.47 -0.24 -16.54
N VAL A 485 -27.65 1.00 -16.98
CA VAL A 485 -27.36 2.20 -16.20
C VAL A 485 -28.59 2.62 -15.42
N GLY A 486 -28.56 2.54 -14.10
CA GLY A 486 -29.65 2.97 -13.23
C GLY A 486 -29.56 4.44 -12.83
N TRP A 487 -28.34 4.91 -12.58
CA TRP A 487 -28.01 6.28 -12.24
C TRP A 487 -26.92 6.82 -13.15
N LEU A 488 -27.04 8.08 -13.53
CA LEU A 488 -25.97 8.85 -14.17
C LEU A 488 -25.61 10.02 -13.25
N VAL A 489 -24.35 10.06 -12.83
CA VAL A 489 -23.76 11.14 -12.03
C VAL A 489 -22.88 11.99 -12.94
N VAL A 490 -23.08 13.29 -12.94
CA VAL A 490 -22.16 14.26 -13.55
C VAL A 490 -21.47 15.00 -12.43
N GLU A 491 -20.16 14.85 -12.34
CA GLU A 491 -19.27 15.55 -11.40
C GLU A 491 -18.78 16.84 -12.06
N SER A 492 -19.58 17.90 -11.95
CA SER A 492 -19.41 19.16 -12.71
C SER A 492 -18.09 19.90 -12.38
N ASP A 493 -17.55 19.71 -11.18
CA ASP A 493 -16.26 20.30 -10.76
C ASP A 493 -15.03 19.49 -11.22
N SER A 494 -15.23 18.34 -11.85
CA SER A 494 -14.12 17.52 -12.36
C SER A 494 -13.86 17.78 -13.82
N ALA A 495 -12.64 18.16 -14.16
CA ALA A 495 -12.20 18.22 -15.56
C ALA A 495 -12.08 16.79 -16.14
N GLY A 496 -12.51 16.61 -17.38
CA GLY A 496 -12.42 15.33 -18.09
C GLY A 496 -13.18 15.32 -19.40
N ASP A 497 -13.20 14.17 -20.07
CA ASP A 497 -13.87 14.01 -21.36
C ASP A 497 -15.39 13.86 -21.18
N MET A 498 -16.13 14.73 -21.83
CA MET A 498 -17.59 14.72 -21.89
C MET A 498 -18.11 14.23 -23.25
N GLY A 499 -17.27 14.16 -24.27
CA GLY A 499 -17.67 13.80 -25.63
C GLY A 499 -18.91 14.60 -26.11
N ALA A 500 -19.86 13.88 -26.70
CA ALA A 500 -21.14 14.43 -27.14
C ALA A 500 -22.27 14.24 -26.09
N SER A 501 -21.95 13.89 -24.84
CA SER A 501 -22.92 13.57 -23.78
C SER A 501 -23.89 14.71 -23.45
N ALA A 502 -23.57 15.97 -23.80
CA ALA A 502 -24.46 17.10 -23.64
C ALA A 502 -25.85 16.85 -24.30
N ARG A 503 -25.90 16.19 -25.46
CA ARG A 503 -27.15 15.83 -26.14
C ARG A 503 -28.06 14.96 -25.27
N THR A 504 -27.45 13.96 -24.57
CA THR A 504 -28.16 13.08 -23.66
C THR A 504 -28.62 13.83 -22.41
N LEU A 505 -27.76 14.68 -21.85
CA LEU A 505 -28.01 15.41 -20.62
C LEU A 505 -29.12 16.46 -20.80
N ASP A 506 -29.18 17.15 -21.96
CA ASP A 506 -30.21 18.16 -22.28
C ASP A 506 -31.62 17.55 -22.34
N ALA A 507 -31.72 16.26 -22.69
CA ALA A 507 -32.99 15.54 -22.74
C ALA A 507 -33.42 14.95 -21.38
N LEU A 508 -32.54 14.98 -20.35
CA LEU A 508 -32.80 14.43 -19.04
C LEU A 508 -33.14 15.50 -17.99
N ARG A 509 -34.00 15.12 -17.05
CA ARG A 509 -34.31 15.96 -15.89
C ARG A 509 -33.49 15.43 -14.68
N PRO A 510 -32.66 16.28 -14.04
CA PRO A 510 -31.92 15.87 -12.86
C PRO A 510 -32.87 15.70 -11.67
N VAL A 511 -32.64 14.64 -10.87
CA VAL A 511 -33.31 14.43 -9.58
C VAL A 511 -32.62 15.21 -8.47
N TYR A 512 -31.35 15.56 -8.67
CA TYR A 512 -30.56 16.43 -7.81
C TYR A 512 -29.61 17.24 -8.67
N ARG A 513 -29.42 18.52 -8.35
CA ARG A 513 -28.42 19.39 -8.99
C ARG A 513 -27.94 20.44 -8.00
N ASP A 514 -26.64 20.62 -7.93
CA ASP A 514 -25.99 21.76 -7.28
C ASP A 514 -24.80 22.26 -8.12
N GLY A 515 -23.89 23.04 -7.54
CA GLY A 515 -22.69 23.54 -8.26
C GLY A 515 -21.69 22.46 -8.64
N GLU A 516 -21.75 21.30 -8.03
CA GLU A 516 -20.74 20.22 -8.16
C GLU A 516 -21.30 18.96 -8.80
N PHE A 517 -22.60 18.73 -8.72
CA PHE A 517 -23.26 17.53 -9.19
C PHE A 517 -24.52 17.77 -9.99
N ALA A 518 -24.74 16.87 -10.97
CA ALA A 518 -26.07 16.60 -11.47
C ALA A 518 -26.30 15.08 -11.42
N LEU A 519 -27.41 14.66 -10.78
CA LEU A 519 -27.80 13.26 -10.65
C LEU A 519 -29.07 13.00 -11.45
N TYR A 520 -29.02 11.97 -12.30
CA TYR A 520 -30.14 11.56 -13.15
C TYR A 520 -30.52 10.12 -12.87
N ARG A 521 -31.82 9.84 -12.76
CA ARG A 521 -32.34 8.49 -12.63
C ARG A 521 -32.75 7.95 -14.00
N LEU A 522 -32.14 6.84 -14.42
CA LEU A 522 -32.37 6.23 -15.72
C LEU A 522 -33.17 4.93 -15.62
N GLY A 523 -33.18 4.30 -14.45
CA GLY A 523 -34.01 3.12 -14.16
C GLY A 523 -33.45 1.79 -14.65
N GLY A 524 -32.28 1.76 -15.29
CA GLY A 524 -31.64 0.52 -15.71
C GLY A 524 -31.21 -0.34 -14.52
N GLU A 525 -31.22 -1.65 -14.72
CA GLU A 525 -30.80 -2.63 -13.75
C GLU A 525 -29.78 -3.59 -14.37
N THR A 526 -28.90 -4.09 -13.55
CA THR A 526 -28.01 -5.18 -13.93
C THR A 526 -27.99 -6.19 -12.80
N PRO A 527 -28.08 -7.47 -13.10
CA PRO A 527 -27.84 -8.49 -12.09
C PRO A 527 -26.47 -8.26 -11.45
N GLY A 528 -26.43 -8.17 -10.12
CA GLY A 528 -25.18 -8.20 -9.38
C GLY A 528 -24.42 -9.52 -9.58
N ALA A 529 -23.26 -9.65 -8.95
CA ALA A 529 -22.52 -10.90 -9.01
C ALA A 529 -23.37 -12.09 -8.53
N PRO A 530 -23.28 -13.25 -9.18
CA PRO A 530 -24.03 -14.43 -8.79
C PRO A 530 -23.89 -14.75 -7.29
N PRO A 531 -24.96 -15.10 -6.57
CA PRO A 531 -24.92 -15.31 -5.11
C PRO A 531 -23.86 -16.31 -4.65
N ALA A 532 -23.58 -17.34 -5.47
CA ALA A 532 -22.52 -18.32 -5.17
C ALA A 532 -21.12 -17.68 -5.18
N ARG A 533 -20.84 -16.82 -6.18
CA ARG A 533 -19.57 -16.09 -6.28
C ARG A 533 -19.39 -15.14 -5.12
N ARG A 534 -20.43 -14.37 -4.80
CA ARG A 534 -20.41 -13.44 -3.66
C ARG A 534 -20.18 -14.17 -2.34
N ARG A 535 -20.85 -15.30 -2.10
CA ARG A 535 -20.63 -16.15 -0.91
C ARG A 535 -19.19 -16.65 -0.83
N ALA A 536 -18.64 -17.19 -1.91
CA ALA A 536 -17.24 -17.66 -1.94
C ALA A 536 -16.26 -16.55 -1.56
N THR A 537 -16.43 -15.35 -2.13
CA THR A 537 -15.57 -14.20 -1.85
C THR A 537 -15.72 -13.70 -0.41
N VAL A 538 -16.96 -13.66 0.13
CA VAL A 538 -17.19 -13.28 1.54
C VAL A 538 -16.53 -14.30 2.47
N VAL A 539 -16.65 -15.61 2.21
CA VAL A 539 -15.98 -16.66 3.03
C VAL A 539 -14.46 -16.48 2.99
N ALA A 540 -13.88 -16.15 1.84
CA ALA A 540 -12.45 -15.87 1.71
C ALA A 540 -12.01 -14.67 2.56
N HIS A 541 -12.80 -13.59 2.56
CA HIS A 541 -12.53 -12.43 3.42
C HIS A 541 -12.67 -12.75 4.91
N LEU A 542 -13.66 -13.55 5.29
CA LEU A 542 -13.83 -14.01 6.67
C LEU A 542 -12.67 -14.92 7.10
N ALA A 543 -12.14 -15.79 6.24
CA ALA A 543 -10.95 -16.60 6.54
C ALA A 543 -9.72 -15.72 6.82
N TRP A 544 -9.50 -14.68 6.02
CA TRP A 544 -8.47 -13.69 6.29
C TRP A 544 -8.67 -12.96 7.64
N LEU A 545 -9.90 -12.54 7.92
CA LEU A 545 -10.24 -11.85 9.18
C LEU A 545 -10.04 -12.75 10.40
N VAL A 546 -10.44 -14.03 10.29
CA VAL A 546 -10.21 -15.02 11.35
C VAL A 546 -8.73 -15.23 11.60
N LEU A 547 -7.90 -15.33 10.55
CA LEU A 547 -6.45 -15.43 10.71
C LEU A 547 -5.88 -14.22 11.46
N LEU A 548 -6.34 -13.01 11.14
CA LEU A 548 -5.93 -11.77 11.81
C LEU A 548 -6.34 -11.78 13.30
N ILE A 549 -7.60 -12.13 13.60
CA ILE A 549 -8.14 -12.14 14.97
C ILE A 549 -7.47 -13.22 15.81
N VAL A 550 -7.33 -14.44 15.30
CA VAL A 550 -6.68 -15.56 16.00
C VAL A 550 -5.22 -15.24 16.27
N GLY A 551 -4.53 -14.64 15.29
CA GLY A 551 -3.15 -14.17 15.48
C GLY A 551 -3.04 -13.13 16.61
N ALA A 552 -3.92 -12.12 16.63
CA ALA A 552 -3.96 -11.10 17.67
C ALA A 552 -4.27 -11.69 19.05
N ALA A 553 -5.29 -12.54 19.16
CA ALA A 553 -5.67 -13.19 20.41
C ALA A 553 -4.54 -14.08 20.96
N GLY A 554 -3.89 -14.86 20.10
CA GLY A 554 -2.77 -15.70 20.50
C GLY A 554 -1.55 -14.90 20.99
N MET A 555 -1.27 -13.75 20.38
CA MET A 555 -0.23 -12.83 20.87
C MET A 555 -0.55 -12.26 22.24
N THR A 556 -1.80 -11.83 22.48
CA THR A 556 -2.23 -11.26 23.76
C THR A 556 -2.17 -12.30 24.88
N VAL A 557 -2.69 -13.50 24.66
CA VAL A 557 -2.58 -14.63 25.61
C VAL A 557 -1.12 -14.93 25.94
N GLY A 558 -0.27 -14.99 24.95
CA GLY A 558 1.17 -15.24 25.13
C GLY A 558 1.86 -14.12 25.92
N TRP A 559 1.44 -12.89 25.76
CA TRP A 559 1.96 -11.75 26.52
C TRP A 559 1.50 -11.81 28.00
N VAL A 560 0.23 -12.08 28.26
CA VAL A 560 -0.33 -12.22 29.61
C VAL A 560 0.37 -13.35 30.38
N ARG A 561 0.54 -14.53 29.76
CA ARG A 561 1.25 -15.67 30.37
C ARG A 561 2.71 -15.33 30.73
N ARG A 562 3.41 -14.55 29.90
CA ARG A 562 4.79 -14.09 30.20
C ARG A 562 4.84 -13.12 31.37
N LEU A 563 3.87 -12.22 31.50
CA LEU A 563 3.76 -11.31 32.65
C LEU A 563 3.51 -12.07 33.94
N ALA A 564 2.61 -13.05 33.92
CA ALA A 564 2.31 -13.89 35.08
C ALA A 564 3.54 -14.70 35.56
N ARG A 565 4.35 -15.26 34.62
CA ARG A 565 5.59 -15.97 34.96
C ARG A 565 6.72 -15.07 35.49
N ARG A 566 6.72 -13.77 35.21
CA ARG A 566 7.71 -12.80 35.73
C ARG A 566 7.36 -12.28 37.13
N ARG A 567 6.13 -12.47 37.58
CA ARG A 567 5.65 -12.07 38.91
C ARG A 567 5.79 -13.21 39.94
N ARG A 568 6.03 -14.42 39.46
CA ARG A 568 6.44 -15.60 40.28
C ARG A 568 7.97 -15.75 40.27
#